data_bf63ccc4ee8aed8afc34b2ed5478eb16
#
_entry.id   bf63ccc4ee8aed8afc34b2ed5478eb16
#
_cell.length_a   1.000
_cell.length_b   1.000
_cell.length_c   1.000
_cell.angle_alpha   90.00
_cell.angle_beta   90.00
_cell.angle_gamma   90.00
#
_symmetry.space_group_name_H-M   'P 1'
#
loop_
_entity.id
_entity.type
_entity.pdbx_description
1 polymer ?
#
loop_
_entity_poly.entity_id
_entity_poly.type
_entity_poly.pdbx_seq_one_letter_code
_entity_poly.pdbx_strand_id
1 'polypeptide(L)'
;CAAIRLGMAFASKEIIDILSKIKYPYNVNQLTQQQAISMLHKHYEIERWVKTLKEERDYLEAEFEKLPCTIQLFPSDANFFLVKVTDAVKIYNYLVGEGIIVRNRHTVSLCCNCLRVTVGTRVENDTLLAALKKYQE
;
A
#
# COMPACT_ATOMS: atom_id res chain seq x y z
N CYS A 1 13.12 1.55 -0.36
CA CYS A 1 13.54 2.45 -1.47
C CYS A 1 12.81 2.12 -2.78
N ALA A 2 11.47 2.02 -2.73
CA ALA A 2 10.65 1.58 -3.86
C ALA A 2 10.76 2.49 -5.11
N ALA A 3 10.82 3.80 -4.91
CA ALA A 3 10.92 4.77 -6.00
C ALA A 3 12.21 4.64 -6.83
N ILE A 4 13.32 4.30 -6.18
CA ILE A 4 14.61 4.05 -6.85
C ILE A 4 14.80 2.59 -7.27
N ARG A 5 13.73 1.78 -7.17
CA ARG A 5 13.70 0.37 -7.58
C ARG A 5 14.73 -0.52 -6.89
N LEU A 6 15.06 -0.22 -5.63
CA LEU A 6 16.00 -0.97 -4.83
C LEU A 6 15.25 -1.83 -3.80
N GLY A 7 15.47 -3.15 -3.87
CA GLY A 7 15.07 -4.13 -2.88
C GLY A 7 16.27 -4.81 -2.26
N MET A 8 16.06 -5.43 -1.10
CA MET A 8 17.08 -6.21 -0.38
C MET A 8 16.52 -7.56 0.01
N ALA A 9 17.37 -8.58 0.02
CA ALA A 9 17.06 -9.89 0.55
C ALA A 9 18.16 -10.34 1.50
N PHE A 10 17.77 -10.96 2.61
CA PHE A 10 18.66 -11.59 3.58
C PHE A 10 18.29 -13.05 3.67
N ALA A 11 19.25 -13.93 3.47
CA ALA A 11 19.04 -15.37 3.47
C ALA A 11 20.33 -16.12 3.85
N SER A 12 20.29 -17.46 3.92
CA SER A 12 21.49 -18.29 4.08
C SER A 12 22.45 -18.09 2.90
N LYS A 13 23.71 -18.41 3.13
CA LYS A 13 24.76 -18.26 2.10
C LYS A 13 24.41 -19.02 0.81
N GLU A 14 23.86 -20.24 0.94
CA GLU A 14 23.46 -21.10 -0.18
C GLU A 14 22.43 -20.43 -1.07
N ILE A 15 21.41 -19.79 -0.47
CA ILE A 15 20.36 -19.05 -1.18
C ILE A 15 20.95 -17.81 -1.85
N ILE A 16 21.78 -17.04 -1.13
CA ILE A 16 22.44 -15.85 -1.70
C ILE A 16 23.35 -16.22 -2.87
N ASP A 17 24.08 -17.32 -2.79
CA ASP A 17 24.93 -17.81 -3.89
C ASP A 17 24.10 -18.13 -5.16
N ILE A 18 22.90 -18.73 -5.00
CA ILE A 18 21.98 -18.99 -6.11
C ILE A 18 21.46 -17.67 -6.70
N LEU A 19 20.98 -16.76 -5.85
CA LEU A 19 20.47 -15.46 -6.28
C LEU A 19 21.55 -14.64 -7.01
N SER A 20 22.80 -14.73 -6.55
CA SER A 20 23.93 -14.02 -7.17
C SER A 20 24.27 -14.54 -8.57
N LYS A 21 24.04 -15.85 -8.83
CA LYS A 21 24.24 -16.44 -10.17
C LYS A 21 23.21 -16.00 -11.20
N ILE A 22 21.98 -15.72 -10.78
CA ILE A 22 20.88 -15.33 -11.66
C ILE A 22 20.68 -13.81 -11.73
N LYS A 23 21.32 -13.07 -10.83
CA LYS A 23 21.24 -11.61 -10.78
C LYS A 23 21.97 -11.01 -12.00
N TYR A 24 21.32 -10.05 -12.69
CA TYR A 24 21.96 -9.29 -13.73
C TYR A 24 23.16 -8.51 -13.20
N PRO A 25 24.31 -8.52 -13.89
CA PRO A 25 25.43 -7.64 -13.57
C PRO A 25 24.98 -6.17 -13.69
N TYR A 26 25.52 -5.30 -12.84
CA TYR A 26 25.26 -3.85 -12.86
C TYR A 26 23.79 -3.45 -12.67
N ASN A 27 22.97 -4.31 -12.04
CA ASN A 27 21.54 -4.08 -11.82
C ASN A 27 21.22 -2.91 -10.88
N VAL A 28 22.21 -2.42 -10.13
CA VAL A 28 22.08 -1.23 -9.26
C VAL A 28 23.07 -0.18 -9.76
N ASN A 29 22.53 0.89 -10.36
CA ASN A 29 23.35 1.98 -10.89
C ASN A 29 23.89 2.90 -9.77
N GLN A 30 24.85 3.75 -10.09
CA GLN A 30 25.53 4.62 -9.13
C GLN A 30 24.58 5.60 -8.44
N LEU A 31 23.62 6.18 -9.16
CA LEU A 31 22.64 7.12 -8.58
C LEU A 31 21.76 6.42 -7.55
N THR A 32 21.30 5.20 -7.86
CA THR A 32 20.54 4.36 -6.91
C THR A 32 21.36 4.04 -5.65
N GLN A 33 22.67 3.74 -5.80
CA GLN A 33 23.55 3.49 -4.67
C GLN A 33 23.70 4.72 -3.77
N GLN A 34 23.98 5.88 -4.38
CA GLN A 34 24.14 7.16 -3.66
C GLN A 34 22.85 7.51 -2.89
N GLN A 35 21.69 7.38 -3.54
CA GLN A 35 20.40 7.66 -2.92
C GLN A 35 20.10 6.67 -1.78
N ALA A 36 20.42 5.39 -1.95
CA ALA A 36 20.24 4.39 -0.91
C ALA A 36 21.09 4.69 0.33
N ILE A 37 22.35 5.04 0.16
CA ILE A 37 23.24 5.45 1.25
C ILE A 37 22.69 6.68 1.97
N SER A 38 22.24 7.69 1.24
CA SER A 38 21.60 8.88 1.81
C SER A 38 20.37 8.52 2.65
N MET A 39 19.54 7.60 2.17
CA MET A 39 18.35 7.16 2.91
C MET A 39 18.68 6.35 4.17
N LEU A 40 19.74 5.53 4.13
CA LEU A 40 20.18 4.77 5.31
C LEU A 40 20.64 5.69 6.47
N HIS A 41 21.19 6.86 6.16
CA HIS A 41 21.52 7.86 7.18
C HIS A 41 20.29 8.54 7.80
N LYS A 42 19.11 8.37 7.22
CA LYS A 42 17.85 8.95 7.67
C LYS A 42 16.95 7.95 8.44
N HIS A 43 17.53 6.94 9.09
CA HIS A 43 16.77 5.88 9.74
C HIS A 43 15.74 6.40 10.77
N TYR A 44 16.05 7.43 11.55
CA TYR A 44 15.10 8.05 12.49
C TYR A 44 13.89 8.68 11.80
N GLU A 45 14.09 9.29 10.61
CA GLU A 45 12.96 9.81 9.83
C GLU A 45 12.09 8.68 9.31
N ILE A 46 12.73 7.59 8.84
CA ILE A 46 12.02 6.40 8.32
C ILE A 46 11.19 5.75 9.43
N GLU A 47 11.76 5.59 10.64
CA GLU A 47 11.03 5.05 11.79
C GLU A 47 9.80 5.90 12.15
N ARG A 48 9.94 7.22 12.13
CA ARG A 48 8.83 8.15 12.35
C ARG A 48 7.75 7.99 11.28
N TRP A 49 8.13 7.91 10.00
CA TRP A 49 7.17 7.69 8.91
C TRP A 49 6.45 6.34 9.01
N VAL A 50 7.17 5.29 9.38
CA VAL A 50 6.58 3.96 9.61
C VAL A 50 5.57 4.00 10.77
N LYS A 51 5.90 4.70 11.85
CA LYS A 51 4.98 4.89 12.99
C LYS A 51 3.71 5.62 12.55
N THR A 52 3.85 6.78 11.89
CA THR A 52 2.71 7.54 11.37
C THR A 52 1.85 6.69 10.43
N LEU A 53 2.48 5.94 9.53
CA LEU A 53 1.77 5.08 8.59
C LEU A 53 0.95 3.99 9.29
N LYS A 54 1.47 3.39 10.36
CA LYS A 54 0.73 2.42 11.17
C LYS A 54 -0.47 3.07 11.85
N GLU A 55 -0.27 4.23 12.48
CA GLU A 55 -1.34 4.98 13.14
C GLU A 55 -2.46 5.37 12.15
N GLU A 56 -2.09 5.81 10.94
CA GLU A 56 -3.04 6.17 9.89
C GLU A 56 -3.76 4.93 9.31
N ARG A 57 -3.08 3.79 9.22
CA ARG A 57 -3.70 2.54 8.80
C ARG A 57 -4.75 2.08 9.82
N ASP A 58 -4.37 2.03 11.09
CA ASP A 58 -5.27 1.61 12.18
C ASP A 58 -6.51 2.52 12.23
N TYR A 59 -6.32 3.82 12.03
CA TYR A 59 -7.41 4.79 11.92
C TYR A 59 -8.34 4.48 10.73
N LEU A 60 -7.76 4.27 9.54
CA LEU A 60 -8.55 3.98 8.34
C LEU A 60 -9.32 2.67 8.48
N GLU A 61 -8.69 1.61 8.95
CA GLU A 61 -9.33 0.30 9.15
C GLU A 61 -10.52 0.43 10.11
N ALA A 62 -10.36 1.12 11.25
CA ALA A 62 -11.43 1.36 12.21
C ALA A 62 -12.59 2.19 11.63
N GLU A 63 -12.32 3.14 10.74
CA GLU A 63 -13.38 3.90 10.07
C GLU A 63 -14.07 3.10 8.96
N PHE A 64 -13.31 2.27 8.21
CA PHE A 64 -13.88 1.39 7.18
C PHE A 64 -14.83 0.35 7.76
N GLU A 65 -14.56 -0.18 8.97
CA GLU A 65 -15.46 -1.11 9.66
C GLU A 65 -16.86 -0.51 9.91
N LYS A 66 -16.97 0.81 10.01
CA LYS A 66 -18.24 1.52 10.26
C LYS A 66 -19.03 1.81 8.98
N LEU A 67 -18.41 1.65 7.80
CA LEU A 67 -19.04 1.98 6.52
C LEU A 67 -20.02 0.88 6.09
N PRO A 68 -21.25 1.22 5.68
CA PRO A 68 -22.26 0.23 5.25
C PRO A 68 -21.79 -0.62 4.07
N CYS A 69 -20.96 -0.07 3.20
CA CYS A 69 -20.43 -0.76 2.02
C CYS A 69 -19.29 -1.75 2.34
N THR A 70 -18.77 -1.77 3.57
CA THR A 70 -17.69 -2.68 3.97
C THR A 70 -18.26 -4.02 4.41
N ILE A 71 -17.81 -5.10 3.77
CA ILE A 71 -18.17 -6.47 4.13
C ILE A 71 -17.11 -7.10 5.03
N GLN A 72 -15.81 -6.90 4.68
CA GLN A 72 -14.70 -7.52 5.40
C GLN A 72 -13.41 -6.75 5.16
N LEU A 73 -12.65 -6.51 6.21
CA LEU A 73 -11.25 -6.08 6.15
C LEU A 73 -10.32 -7.29 6.25
N PHE A 74 -9.23 -7.26 5.49
CA PHE A 74 -8.19 -8.30 5.56
C PHE A 74 -6.97 -7.74 6.29
N PRO A 75 -6.35 -8.49 7.22
CA PRO A 75 -5.17 -8.05 7.95
C PRO A 75 -4.05 -7.63 7.01
N SER A 76 -3.33 -6.58 7.36
CA SER A 76 -2.23 -6.07 6.55
C SER A 76 -1.09 -5.51 7.40
N ASP A 77 0.14 -5.85 7.02
CA ASP A 77 1.37 -5.23 7.53
C ASP A 77 2.01 -4.24 6.52
N ALA A 78 1.31 -3.99 5.40
CA ALA A 78 1.77 -3.11 4.34
C ALA A 78 1.30 -1.64 4.55
N ASN A 79 1.68 -0.77 3.61
CA ASN A 79 1.17 0.59 3.50
C ASN A 79 -0.17 0.67 2.74
N PHE A 80 -0.89 -0.43 2.68
CA PHE A 80 -2.22 -0.55 2.12
C PHE A 80 -2.95 -1.70 2.81
N PHE A 81 -4.26 -1.73 2.73
CA PHE A 81 -5.06 -2.89 3.11
C PHE A 81 -6.01 -3.29 1.99
N LEU A 82 -6.49 -4.51 2.06
CA LEU A 82 -7.53 -5.04 1.19
C LEU A 82 -8.85 -5.03 1.94
N VAL A 83 -9.89 -4.50 1.28
CA VAL A 83 -11.25 -4.48 1.82
C VAL A 83 -12.21 -5.11 0.82
N LYS A 84 -13.04 -6.02 1.27
CA LYS A 84 -14.18 -6.54 0.52
C LYS A 84 -15.37 -5.62 0.75
N VAL A 85 -15.98 -5.18 -0.35
CA VAL A 85 -17.10 -4.23 -0.34
C VAL A 85 -18.31 -4.82 -1.07
N THR A 86 -19.46 -4.17 -0.95
CA THR A 86 -20.72 -4.62 -1.58
C THR A 86 -20.60 -4.69 -3.11
N ASP A 87 -20.07 -3.65 -3.76
CA ASP A 87 -19.81 -3.61 -5.20
C ASP A 87 -18.54 -2.81 -5.49
N ALA A 88 -17.42 -3.53 -5.67
CA ALA A 88 -16.12 -2.90 -5.91
C ALA A 88 -16.06 -2.11 -7.22
N VAL A 89 -16.82 -2.50 -8.24
CA VAL A 89 -16.82 -1.83 -9.54
C VAL A 89 -17.55 -0.50 -9.44
N LYS A 90 -18.74 -0.49 -8.86
CA LYS A 90 -19.51 0.76 -8.68
C LYS A 90 -18.79 1.74 -7.76
N ILE A 91 -18.32 1.27 -6.59
CA ILE A 91 -17.59 2.12 -5.63
C ILE A 91 -16.32 2.68 -6.26
N TYR A 92 -15.56 1.88 -7.00
CA TYR A 92 -14.38 2.35 -7.71
C TYR A 92 -14.71 3.46 -8.71
N ASN A 93 -15.73 3.27 -9.54
CA ASN A 93 -16.13 4.27 -10.54
C ASN A 93 -16.64 5.55 -9.88
N TYR A 94 -17.38 5.44 -8.79
CA TYR A 94 -17.82 6.59 -7.99
C TYR A 94 -16.62 7.37 -7.45
N LEU A 95 -15.66 6.68 -6.80
CA LEU A 95 -14.48 7.34 -6.26
C LEU A 95 -13.63 8.01 -7.34
N VAL A 96 -13.50 7.39 -8.52
CA VAL A 96 -12.83 8.02 -9.68
C VAL A 96 -13.55 9.31 -10.08
N GLY A 97 -14.89 9.31 -10.08
CA GLY A 97 -15.69 10.52 -10.33
C GLY A 97 -15.45 11.63 -9.30
N GLU A 98 -15.19 11.27 -8.05
CA GLU A 98 -14.81 12.19 -6.97
C GLU A 98 -13.30 12.58 -6.99
N GLY A 99 -12.53 12.12 -7.99
CA GLY A 99 -11.09 12.38 -8.10
C GLY A 99 -10.22 11.54 -7.15
N ILE A 100 -10.77 10.47 -6.55
CA ILE A 100 -10.09 9.60 -5.59
C ILE A 100 -9.74 8.27 -6.25
N ILE A 101 -8.46 7.91 -6.25
CA ILE A 101 -7.98 6.69 -6.90
C ILE A 101 -7.61 5.64 -5.85
N VAL A 102 -8.38 4.57 -5.82
CA VAL A 102 -8.05 3.31 -5.15
C VAL A 102 -7.70 2.24 -6.21
N ARG A 103 -7.38 1.05 -5.83
CA ARG A 103 -7.12 -0.01 -6.80
C ARG A 103 -8.21 -1.08 -6.76
N ASN A 104 -8.99 -1.18 -7.84
CA ASN A 104 -9.96 -2.25 -8.02
C ASN A 104 -9.21 -3.59 -8.18
N ARG A 105 -9.57 -4.59 -7.38
CA ARG A 105 -9.00 -5.95 -7.39
C ARG A 105 -10.04 -7.01 -7.75
N HIS A 106 -11.25 -6.61 -8.12
CA HIS A 106 -12.39 -7.49 -8.40
C HIS A 106 -12.06 -8.64 -9.35
N THR A 107 -11.23 -8.40 -10.37
CA THR A 107 -10.86 -9.41 -11.38
C THR A 107 -9.67 -10.28 -10.99
N VAL A 108 -9.05 -10.03 -9.83
CA VAL A 108 -7.93 -10.84 -9.34
C VAL A 108 -8.48 -12.06 -8.62
N SER A 109 -7.84 -13.22 -8.84
CA SER A 109 -8.21 -14.47 -8.16
C SER A 109 -8.34 -14.27 -6.65
N LEU A 110 -9.39 -14.81 -6.05
CA LEU A 110 -9.76 -14.70 -4.63
C LEU A 110 -10.10 -13.28 -4.13
N CYS A 111 -10.06 -12.26 -4.99
CA CYS A 111 -10.33 -10.86 -4.63
C CYS A 111 -11.67 -10.33 -5.17
N CYS A 112 -12.65 -11.20 -5.40
CA CYS A 112 -13.98 -10.76 -5.86
C CYS A 112 -14.56 -9.70 -4.91
N ASN A 113 -15.01 -8.57 -5.48
CA ASN A 113 -15.51 -7.39 -4.77
C ASN A 113 -14.50 -6.79 -3.75
N CYS A 114 -13.20 -6.87 -4.05
CA CYS A 114 -12.17 -6.25 -3.22
C CYS A 114 -11.61 -4.97 -3.85
N LEU A 115 -11.39 -3.99 -2.99
CA LEU A 115 -10.61 -2.78 -3.27
C LEU A 115 -9.31 -2.84 -2.44
N ARG A 116 -8.19 -2.40 -3.03
CA ARG A 116 -6.96 -2.13 -2.31
C ARG A 116 -6.84 -0.64 -2.03
N VAL A 117 -6.86 -0.29 -0.78
CA VAL A 117 -6.76 1.09 -0.29
C VAL A 117 -5.34 1.34 0.20
N THR A 118 -4.67 2.34 -0.38
CA THR A 118 -3.36 2.79 0.09
C THR A 118 -3.56 3.76 1.26
N VAL A 119 -2.78 3.59 2.31
CA VAL A 119 -2.78 4.50 3.45
C VAL A 119 -2.11 5.81 3.04
N GLY A 120 -2.86 6.89 3.07
CA GLY A 120 -2.41 8.24 2.75
C GLY A 120 -2.09 9.08 3.99
N THR A 121 -1.95 10.37 3.80
CA THR A 121 -1.96 11.34 4.89
C THR A 121 -3.34 11.44 5.52
N ARG A 122 -3.45 12.01 6.73
CA ARG A 122 -4.75 12.22 7.39
C ARG A 122 -5.76 12.92 6.50
N VAL A 123 -5.36 13.95 5.79
CA VAL A 123 -6.24 14.73 4.90
C VAL A 123 -6.75 13.87 3.73
N GLU A 124 -5.87 13.06 3.13
CA GLU A 124 -6.25 12.15 2.04
C GLU A 124 -7.19 11.05 2.54
N ASN A 125 -6.89 10.50 3.72
CA ASN A 125 -7.71 9.47 4.36
C ASN A 125 -9.11 10.00 4.69
N ASP A 126 -9.21 11.20 5.27
CA ASP A 126 -10.48 11.84 5.61
C ASP A 126 -11.28 12.19 4.35
N THR A 127 -10.62 12.59 3.27
CA THR A 127 -11.25 12.84 1.96
C THR A 127 -11.89 11.57 1.40
N LEU A 128 -11.16 10.45 1.42
CA LEU A 128 -11.67 9.14 1.01
C LEU A 128 -12.87 8.72 1.86
N LEU A 129 -12.77 8.82 3.19
CA LEU A 129 -13.84 8.46 4.10
C LEU A 129 -15.09 9.35 3.92
N ALA A 130 -14.90 10.65 3.71
CA ALA A 130 -16.00 11.57 3.45
C ALA A 130 -16.74 11.22 2.14
N ALA A 131 -16.02 10.83 1.09
CA ALA A 131 -16.62 10.38 -0.16
C ALA A 131 -17.40 9.07 0.06
N LEU A 132 -16.82 8.08 0.73
CA LEU A 132 -17.49 6.80 0.99
C LEU A 132 -18.72 6.93 1.89
N LYS A 133 -18.73 7.86 2.86
CA LYS A 133 -19.90 8.17 3.69
C LYS A 133 -21.06 8.80 2.91
N LYS A 134 -20.77 9.45 1.76
CA LYS A 134 -21.79 10.01 0.85
C LYS A 134 -22.27 9.01 -0.20
N TYR A 135 -21.52 7.93 -0.41
CA TYR A 135 -21.89 6.91 -1.38
C TYR A 135 -23.21 6.26 -0.99
N GLN A 136 -24.19 6.30 -1.88
CA GLN A 136 -25.49 5.61 -1.76
C GLN A 136 -25.51 4.51 -2.82
N GLU A 137 -25.90 3.29 -2.41
CA GLU A 137 -26.03 2.13 -3.30
C GLU A 137 -27.15 2.26 -4.33
#